data_3dfcb94f24551f9f4ae29a7c0e845b06
#
_entry.id   3dfcb94f24551f9f4ae29a7c0e845b06
#
_cell.length_a   1.000
_cell.length_b   1.000
_cell.length_c   1.000
_cell.angle_alpha   90.00
_cell.angle_beta   90.00
_cell.angle_gamma   90.00
#
_symmetry.space_group_name_H-M   'P 1'
#
loop_
_entity.id
_entity.type
_entity.pdbx_description
1 polymer ?
#
loop_
_entity_poly.entity_id
_entity_poly.type
_entity_poly.pdbx_seq_one_letter_code
_entity_poly.pdbx_strand_id
1 'polypeptide(L)'
;YRQGDFVDLCAGPHLMSTKAIKAVKLTASSAAYWRGNSNNKVLTRIYGISFTKNDDLKAYLEHLEDIKRRDHNKLGREMELFTTVDVIGQGLPLIMPKGERIIRTLQRWIEDEEDSRGYVRTKTPLMAKSDLYKISGHWDHYKDGMFVLGDEEKDKEVFALRPMTCPFQYYVYKASQKSYRDLPLRYGETSTLFRNEDSGEMHGLTRVRQFTISEGHLIVRPDQMVKEFK
;
A
#
# COMPACT_ATOMS: atom_id res chain seq x y z
N TYR A 1 -9.94 -8.91 33.35
CA TYR A 1 -10.96 -9.94 33.23
C TYR A 1 -10.65 -11.13 34.14
N ARG A 2 -11.67 -11.65 34.81
CA ARG A 2 -11.53 -12.80 35.72
C ARG A 2 -12.59 -13.85 35.41
N GLN A 3 -12.16 -15.11 35.34
CA GLN A 3 -13.06 -16.26 35.18
C GLN A 3 -12.57 -17.40 36.10
N GLY A 4 -13.24 -17.59 37.21
CA GLY A 4 -12.74 -18.49 38.25
C GLY A 4 -11.38 -18.00 38.78
N ASP A 5 -10.39 -18.88 38.74
CA ASP A 5 -9.01 -18.58 39.14
C ASP A 5 -8.15 -17.96 38.03
N PHE A 6 -8.65 -17.95 36.80
CA PHE A 6 -7.97 -17.31 35.67
C PHE A 6 -8.17 -15.79 35.70
N VAL A 7 -7.06 -15.05 35.66
CA VAL A 7 -7.06 -13.58 35.60
C VAL A 7 -6.10 -13.12 34.49
N ASP A 8 -6.61 -12.27 33.60
CA ASP A 8 -5.78 -11.66 32.57
C ASP A 8 -6.29 -10.26 32.21
N LEU A 9 -5.38 -9.44 31.60
CA LEU A 9 -5.69 -8.13 31.12
C LEU A 9 -6.29 -8.24 29.69
N CYS A 10 -7.48 -7.67 29.51
CA CYS A 10 -8.14 -7.65 28.22
C CYS A 10 -8.88 -6.33 28.03
N ALA A 11 -8.79 -5.76 26.82
CA ALA A 11 -9.46 -4.50 26.49
C ALA A 11 -10.98 -4.65 26.29
N GLY A 12 -11.51 -5.88 26.19
CA GLY A 12 -12.92 -6.11 25.88
C GLY A 12 -13.31 -5.66 24.47
N PRO A 13 -14.62 -5.57 24.16
CA PRO A 13 -15.73 -6.04 24.94
C PRO A 13 -15.79 -7.57 25.09
N HIS A 14 -16.49 -8.05 26.11
CA HIS A 14 -16.70 -9.47 26.33
C HIS A 14 -18.19 -9.84 26.20
N LEU A 15 -18.45 -11.04 25.68
CA LEU A 15 -19.79 -11.62 25.71
C LEU A 15 -20.16 -12.02 27.15
N MET A 16 -21.37 -11.71 27.55
CA MET A 16 -21.91 -12.13 28.86
C MET A 16 -22.11 -13.64 28.95
N SER A 17 -22.27 -14.33 27.85
CA SER A 17 -22.46 -15.77 27.75
C SER A 17 -22.02 -16.29 26.40
N THR A 18 -21.39 -17.46 26.36
CA THR A 18 -21.02 -18.16 25.12
C THR A 18 -22.21 -18.82 24.42
N LYS A 19 -23.43 -18.74 24.95
CA LYS A 19 -24.65 -19.34 24.37
C LYS A 19 -24.97 -18.83 22.94
N ALA A 20 -24.55 -17.60 22.62
CA ALA A 20 -24.74 -17.04 21.27
C ALA A 20 -23.81 -17.66 20.22
N ILE A 21 -22.69 -18.26 20.65
CA ILE A 21 -21.71 -18.88 19.76
C ILE A 21 -22.19 -20.28 19.41
N LYS A 22 -22.64 -20.51 18.17
CA LYS A 22 -23.18 -21.80 17.71
C LYS A 22 -22.16 -22.57 16.86
N ALA A 23 -21.25 -21.88 16.21
CA ALA A 23 -20.27 -22.46 15.32
C ALA A 23 -18.88 -21.91 15.64
N VAL A 24 -17.91 -22.79 15.85
CA VAL A 24 -16.52 -22.43 16.15
C VAL A 24 -15.58 -23.30 15.32
N LYS A 25 -14.53 -22.69 14.79
CA LYS A 25 -13.43 -23.39 14.12
C LYS A 25 -12.11 -22.84 14.60
N LEU A 26 -11.24 -23.70 15.11
CA LEU A 26 -9.83 -23.36 15.30
C LEU A 26 -9.13 -23.44 13.94
N THR A 27 -8.41 -22.37 13.58
CA THR A 27 -7.84 -22.21 12.23
C THR A 27 -6.34 -22.43 12.19
N ALA A 28 -5.62 -22.06 13.25
CA ALA A 28 -4.17 -22.22 13.33
C ALA A 28 -3.68 -22.19 14.79
N SER A 29 -2.44 -22.63 14.98
CA SER A 29 -1.66 -22.34 16.17
C SER A 29 -0.26 -21.91 15.76
N SER A 30 0.35 -20.98 16.50
CA SER A 30 1.72 -20.51 16.27
C SER A 30 2.41 -20.13 17.56
N ALA A 31 3.74 -20.11 17.54
CA ALA A 31 4.52 -19.52 18.62
C ALA A 31 4.35 -17.99 18.62
N ALA A 32 4.31 -17.40 19.80
CA ALA A 32 4.27 -15.95 19.96
C ALA A 32 5.08 -15.55 21.21
N TYR A 33 5.95 -14.57 21.07
CA TYR A 33 6.68 -14.03 22.21
C TYR A 33 5.77 -13.16 23.09
N TRP A 34 5.88 -13.35 24.40
CA TRP A 34 5.15 -12.52 25.36
C TRP A 34 5.45 -11.03 25.14
N ARG A 35 4.42 -10.22 24.95
CA ARG A 35 4.50 -8.78 24.66
C ARG A 35 5.33 -8.44 23.41
N GLY A 36 5.41 -9.35 22.43
CA GLY A 36 6.12 -9.11 21.17
C GLY A 36 7.65 -9.02 21.28
N ASN A 37 8.23 -9.32 22.44
CA ASN A 37 9.67 -9.24 22.66
C ASN A 37 10.29 -10.63 22.61
N SER A 38 11.24 -10.85 21.71
CA SER A 38 11.93 -12.14 21.50
C SER A 38 12.72 -12.64 22.70
N ASN A 39 13.06 -11.77 23.66
CA ASN A 39 13.74 -12.13 24.89
C ASN A 39 12.78 -12.69 25.97
N ASN A 40 11.47 -12.57 25.76
CA ASN A 40 10.46 -13.07 26.68
C ASN A 40 10.10 -14.53 26.34
N LYS A 41 9.38 -15.18 27.27
CA LYS A 41 8.91 -16.54 27.08
C LYS A 41 8.02 -16.68 25.83
N VAL A 42 8.16 -17.83 25.18
CA VAL A 42 7.32 -18.21 24.06
C VAL A 42 5.99 -18.76 24.58
N LEU A 43 4.90 -18.24 24.03
CA LEU A 43 3.54 -18.72 24.26
C LEU A 43 3.00 -19.39 23.00
N THR A 44 1.99 -20.22 23.14
CA THR A 44 1.23 -20.75 22.01
C THR A 44 0.02 -19.85 21.76
N ARG A 45 -0.02 -19.23 20.55
CA ARG A 45 -1.16 -18.45 20.10
C ARG A 45 -2.10 -19.34 19.29
N ILE A 46 -3.35 -19.43 19.71
CA ILE A 46 -4.39 -20.19 19.03
C ILE A 46 -5.31 -19.22 18.33
N TYR A 47 -5.51 -19.45 17.02
CA TYR A 47 -6.42 -18.67 16.19
C TYR A 47 -7.73 -19.44 16.00
N GLY A 48 -8.82 -18.74 16.03
CA GLY A 48 -10.14 -19.31 15.79
C GLY A 48 -11.12 -18.27 15.31
N ILE A 49 -12.19 -18.74 14.73
CA ILE A 49 -13.33 -17.94 14.27
C ILE A 49 -14.63 -18.50 14.85
N SER A 50 -15.59 -17.64 15.06
CA SER A 50 -16.89 -18.05 15.59
C SER A 50 -18.03 -17.29 14.93
N PHE A 51 -19.16 -17.98 14.79
CA PHE A 51 -20.40 -17.42 14.21
C PHE A 51 -21.60 -17.85 15.02
N THR A 52 -22.71 -17.13 14.85
CA THR A 52 -24.00 -17.48 15.46
C THR A 52 -24.71 -18.61 14.72
N LYS A 53 -24.32 -18.89 13.46
CA LYS A 53 -24.89 -19.96 12.62
C LYS A 53 -23.78 -20.77 11.96
N ASN A 54 -24.03 -22.07 11.77
CA ASN A 54 -23.10 -22.95 11.07
C ASN A 54 -22.96 -22.62 9.58
N ASP A 55 -24.04 -22.16 8.93
CA ASP A 55 -24.00 -21.80 7.51
C ASP A 55 -23.08 -20.60 7.26
N ASP A 56 -23.07 -19.60 8.16
CA ASP A 56 -22.17 -18.45 8.10
C ASP A 56 -20.70 -18.90 8.24
N LEU A 57 -20.44 -19.83 9.16
CA LEU A 57 -19.10 -20.41 9.33
C LEU A 57 -18.66 -21.15 8.06
N LYS A 58 -19.54 -21.95 7.47
CA LYS A 58 -19.28 -22.70 6.24
C LYS A 58 -18.96 -21.75 5.09
N ALA A 59 -19.80 -20.76 4.85
CA ALA A 59 -19.58 -19.73 3.83
C ALA A 59 -18.26 -18.99 4.02
N TYR A 60 -17.91 -18.66 5.26
CA TYR A 60 -16.63 -18.01 5.57
C TYR A 60 -15.43 -18.91 5.28
N LEU A 61 -15.51 -20.20 5.63
CA LEU A 61 -14.43 -21.15 5.32
C LEU A 61 -14.26 -21.36 3.81
N GLU A 62 -15.34 -21.44 3.06
CA GLU A 62 -15.32 -21.50 1.59
C GLU A 62 -14.67 -20.23 1.00
N HIS A 63 -15.01 -19.06 1.57
CA HIS A 63 -14.38 -17.79 1.19
C HIS A 63 -12.88 -17.76 1.49
N LEU A 64 -12.43 -18.28 2.63
CA LEU A 64 -11.01 -18.39 2.95
C LEU A 64 -10.25 -19.30 1.97
N GLU A 65 -10.84 -20.41 1.56
CA GLU A 65 -10.24 -21.29 0.55
C GLU A 65 -10.17 -20.59 -0.83
N ASP A 66 -11.19 -19.82 -1.19
CA ASP A 66 -11.16 -19.02 -2.42
C ASP A 66 -10.09 -17.92 -2.38
N ILE A 67 -9.89 -17.24 -1.24
CA ILE A 67 -8.78 -16.29 -1.03
C ILE A 67 -7.44 -16.97 -1.27
N LYS A 68 -7.19 -18.14 -0.66
CA LYS A 68 -5.95 -18.88 -0.85
C LYS A 68 -5.73 -19.30 -2.31
N ARG A 69 -6.80 -19.68 -3.00
CA ARG A 69 -6.74 -20.04 -4.42
C ARG A 69 -6.36 -18.84 -5.29
N ARG A 70 -6.82 -17.64 -4.92
CA ARG A 70 -6.56 -16.39 -5.64
C ARG A 70 -5.34 -15.61 -5.12
N ASP A 71 -4.56 -16.20 -4.20
CA ASP A 71 -3.36 -15.55 -3.70
C ASP A 71 -2.40 -15.18 -4.83
N HIS A 72 -2.05 -13.89 -4.92
CA HIS A 72 -1.26 -13.38 -6.03
C HIS A 72 0.19 -13.92 -6.04
N ASN A 73 0.75 -14.27 -4.88
CA ASN A 73 2.08 -14.89 -4.80
C ASN A 73 2.07 -16.29 -5.36
N LYS A 74 0.98 -17.06 -5.09
CA LYS A 74 0.78 -18.38 -5.65
C LYS A 74 0.61 -18.29 -7.17
N LEU A 75 -0.35 -17.50 -7.62
CA LEU A 75 -0.64 -17.30 -9.04
C LEU A 75 0.56 -16.73 -9.79
N GLY A 76 1.28 -15.78 -9.19
CA GLY A 76 2.48 -15.17 -9.74
C GLY A 76 3.56 -16.20 -10.08
N ARG A 77 3.80 -17.16 -9.17
CA ARG A 77 4.74 -18.25 -9.40
C ARG A 77 4.23 -19.27 -10.42
N GLU A 78 2.99 -19.75 -10.27
CA GLU A 78 2.40 -20.76 -11.14
C GLU A 78 2.27 -20.29 -12.59
N MET A 79 1.96 -19.02 -12.80
CA MET A 79 1.79 -18.42 -14.13
C MET A 79 3.05 -17.73 -14.65
N GLU A 80 4.13 -17.69 -13.88
CA GLU A 80 5.38 -17.00 -14.21
C GLU A 80 5.16 -15.50 -14.51
N LEU A 81 4.43 -14.79 -13.63
CA LEU A 81 4.12 -13.38 -13.80
C LEU A 81 5.21 -12.47 -13.24
N PHE A 82 5.77 -12.83 -12.10
CA PHE A 82 6.87 -12.11 -11.45
C PHE A 82 7.70 -13.04 -10.57
N THR A 83 8.89 -12.59 -10.24
CA THR A 83 9.79 -13.28 -9.31
C THR A 83 10.60 -12.28 -8.50
N THR A 84 11.23 -12.75 -7.44
CA THR A 84 12.20 -11.99 -6.64
C THR A 84 13.54 -12.69 -6.66
N VAL A 85 14.63 -11.93 -6.67
CA VAL A 85 16.00 -12.46 -6.70
C VAL A 85 16.82 -11.74 -5.63
N ASP A 86 17.46 -12.50 -4.76
CA ASP A 86 18.18 -11.95 -3.58
C ASP A 86 19.24 -10.92 -3.94
N VAL A 87 19.98 -11.13 -5.03
CA VAL A 87 21.02 -10.20 -5.50
C VAL A 87 20.45 -8.85 -5.96
N ILE A 88 19.17 -8.79 -6.32
CA ILE A 88 18.49 -7.53 -6.66
C ILE A 88 17.95 -6.86 -5.40
N GLY A 89 17.46 -7.66 -4.46
CA GLY A 89 16.98 -7.22 -3.15
C GLY A 89 15.49 -7.45 -2.93
N GLN A 90 15.13 -7.48 -1.67
CA GLN A 90 13.73 -7.65 -1.27
C GLN A 90 12.89 -6.41 -1.63
N GLY A 91 11.63 -6.64 -2.01
CA GLY A 91 10.72 -5.58 -2.40
C GLY A 91 10.99 -4.96 -3.78
N LEU A 92 11.86 -5.59 -4.57
CA LEU A 92 12.18 -5.21 -5.95
C LEU A 92 11.87 -6.38 -6.91
N PRO A 93 10.59 -6.66 -7.16
CA PRO A 93 10.19 -7.79 -8.00
C PRO A 93 10.57 -7.59 -9.46
N LEU A 94 11.04 -8.66 -10.10
CA LEU A 94 11.18 -8.75 -11.54
C LEU A 94 9.83 -9.12 -12.15
N ILE A 95 9.33 -8.27 -13.01
CA ILE A 95 8.11 -8.58 -13.77
C ILE A 95 8.52 -9.40 -15.00
N MET A 96 7.93 -10.58 -15.11
CA MET A 96 8.21 -11.51 -16.21
C MET A 96 7.38 -11.16 -17.45
N PRO A 97 7.70 -11.70 -18.63
CA PRO A 97 7.02 -11.31 -19.90
C PRO A 97 5.49 -11.43 -19.88
N LYS A 98 4.95 -12.43 -19.20
CA LYS A 98 3.49 -12.61 -19.06
C LYS A 98 2.90 -11.53 -18.15
N GLY A 99 3.59 -11.22 -17.04
CA GLY A 99 3.21 -10.15 -16.12
C GLY A 99 3.27 -8.77 -16.78
N GLU A 100 4.34 -8.50 -17.54
CA GLU A 100 4.49 -7.25 -18.30
C GLU A 100 3.34 -7.05 -19.31
N ARG A 101 2.90 -8.11 -19.97
CA ARG A 101 1.75 -8.02 -20.88
C ARG A 101 0.47 -7.57 -20.15
N ILE A 102 0.23 -8.09 -18.94
CA ILE A 102 -0.92 -7.69 -18.13
C ILE A 102 -0.81 -6.22 -17.72
N ILE A 103 0.35 -5.83 -17.17
CA ILE A 103 0.62 -4.46 -16.74
C ILE A 103 0.44 -3.48 -17.90
N ARG A 104 1.03 -3.76 -19.05
CA ARG A 104 0.92 -2.91 -20.24
C ARG A 104 -0.52 -2.79 -20.74
N THR A 105 -1.31 -3.85 -20.66
CA THR A 105 -2.72 -3.82 -21.06
C THR A 105 -3.52 -2.91 -20.13
N LEU A 106 -3.32 -3.05 -18.82
CA LEU A 106 -3.97 -2.20 -17.82
C LEU A 106 -3.52 -0.74 -17.93
N GLN A 107 -2.22 -0.51 -18.15
CA GLN A 107 -1.67 0.83 -18.31
C GLN A 107 -2.28 1.54 -19.52
N ARG A 108 -2.32 0.88 -20.69
CA ARG A 108 -2.95 1.46 -21.89
C ARG A 108 -4.41 1.78 -21.67
N TRP A 109 -5.14 0.84 -21.06
CA TRP A 109 -6.56 1.05 -20.78
C TRP A 109 -6.80 2.26 -19.86
N ILE A 110 -6.06 2.40 -18.77
CA ILE A 110 -6.25 3.55 -17.86
C ILE A 110 -5.81 4.86 -18.51
N GLU A 111 -4.76 4.82 -19.34
CA GLU A 111 -4.29 5.99 -20.09
C GLU A 111 -5.36 6.47 -21.10
N ASP A 112 -5.97 5.56 -21.84
CA ASP A 112 -7.06 5.86 -22.77
C ASP A 112 -8.31 6.42 -22.04
N GLU A 113 -8.63 5.87 -20.85
CA GLU A 113 -9.72 6.35 -20.01
C GLU A 113 -9.46 7.76 -19.47
N GLU A 114 -8.25 8.04 -19.00
CA GLU A 114 -7.85 9.37 -18.54
C GLU A 114 -7.91 10.40 -19.68
N ASP A 115 -7.37 10.07 -20.85
CA ASP A 115 -7.39 10.93 -22.02
C ASP A 115 -8.85 11.24 -22.46
N SER A 116 -9.72 10.23 -22.46
CA SER A 116 -11.15 10.39 -22.78
C SER A 116 -11.90 11.32 -21.81
N ARG A 117 -11.42 11.42 -20.56
CA ARG A 117 -11.96 12.29 -19.51
C ARG A 117 -11.28 13.65 -19.44
N GLY A 118 -10.40 13.96 -20.39
CA GLY A 118 -9.72 15.24 -20.51
C GLY A 118 -8.56 15.44 -19.54
N TYR A 119 -7.93 14.37 -19.08
CA TYR A 119 -6.64 14.47 -18.39
C TYR A 119 -5.53 14.76 -19.38
N VAL A 120 -4.65 15.66 -18.98
CA VAL A 120 -3.43 16.00 -19.74
C VAL A 120 -2.25 15.29 -19.10
N ARG A 121 -1.53 14.55 -19.91
CA ARG A 121 -0.42 13.72 -19.40
C ARG A 121 0.81 14.56 -19.08
N THR A 122 1.43 14.21 -17.97
CA THR A 122 2.69 14.80 -17.51
C THR A 122 3.74 13.71 -17.33
N LYS A 123 5.00 14.12 -17.26
CA LYS A 123 6.12 13.24 -16.92
C LYS A 123 7.07 14.02 -16.02
N THR A 124 7.26 13.53 -14.80
CA THR A 124 8.09 14.20 -13.80
C THR A 124 9.30 13.33 -13.40
N PRO A 125 10.38 13.92 -12.88
CA PRO A 125 11.58 13.18 -12.47
C PRO A 125 11.32 12.16 -11.37
N LEU A 126 12.14 11.11 -11.35
CA LEU A 126 12.07 10.05 -10.32
C LEU A 126 12.68 10.46 -8.98
N MET A 127 13.43 11.56 -8.93
CA MET A 127 14.05 12.09 -7.72
C MET A 127 14.05 13.61 -7.72
N ALA A 128 14.17 14.19 -6.55
CA ALA A 128 14.32 15.62 -6.35
C ALA A 128 15.27 15.92 -5.19
N LYS A 129 15.72 17.18 -5.10
CA LYS A 129 16.41 17.68 -3.91
C LYS A 129 15.51 17.58 -2.69
N SER A 130 16.10 17.37 -1.53
CA SER A 130 15.40 17.33 -0.24
C SER A 130 14.51 18.54 0.01
N ASP A 131 14.87 19.70 -0.58
CA ASP A 131 14.11 20.96 -0.46
C ASP A 131 12.66 20.83 -0.94
N LEU A 132 12.41 20.07 -2.01
CA LEU A 132 11.05 19.81 -2.49
C LEU A 132 10.20 19.12 -1.41
N TYR A 133 10.79 18.16 -0.73
CA TYR A 133 10.11 17.39 0.30
C TYR A 133 10.01 18.14 1.64
N LYS A 134 10.94 19.06 1.93
CA LYS A 134 10.85 20.01 3.05
C LYS A 134 9.69 20.99 2.83
N ILE A 135 9.58 21.59 1.64
CA ILE A 135 8.47 22.49 1.28
C ILE A 135 7.10 21.80 1.39
N SER A 136 7.02 20.53 1.00
CA SER A 136 5.77 19.76 1.05
C SER A 136 5.50 19.08 2.40
N GLY A 137 6.40 19.21 3.39
CA GLY A 137 6.29 18.63 4.73
C GLY A 137 6.61 17.14 4.82
N HIS A 138 6.92 16.48 3.70
CA HIS A 138 7.21 15.04 3.70
C HIS A 138 8.56 14.72 4.35
N TRP A 139 9.52 15.63 4.29
CA TRP A 139 10.85 15.41 4.85
C TRP A 139 10.80 15.20 6.37
N ASP A 140 9.99 15.98 7.07
CA ASP A 140 9.91 15.94 8.52
C ASP A 140 9.11 14.74 9.05
N HIS A 141 8.15 14.24 8.26
CA HIS A 141 7.20 13.23 8.71
C HIS A 141 7.39 11.86 8.07
N TYR A 142 8.15 11.76 6.97
CA TYR A 142 8.23 10.55 6.17
C TYR A 142 9.65 10.22 5.69
N LYS A 143 10.68 10.89 6.21
CA LYS A 143 12.07 10.71 5.79
C LYS A 143 12.54 9.25 5.88
N ASP A 144 12.18 8.54 6.96
CA ASP A 144 12.57 7.14 7.18
C ASP A 144 11.98 6.20 6.10
N GLY A 145 10.84 6.55 5.53
CA GLY A 145 10.20 5.84 4.41
C GLY A 145 10.74 6.22 3.03
N MET A 146 11.78 7.06 2.93
CA MET A 146 12.35 7.53 1.67
C MET A 146 13.74 6.95 1.43
N PHE A 147 14.08 6.68 0.17
CA PHE A 147 15.46 6.44 -0.24
C PHE A 147 16.18 7.78 -0.42
N VAL A 148 17.01 8.12 0.55
CA VAL A 148 17.80 9.35 0.57
C VAL A 148 19.17 9.10 -0.05
N LEU A 149 19.60 10.01 -0.92
CA LEU A 149 20.86 9.98 -1.65
C LEU A 149 21.71 11.17 -1.21
N GLY A 150 22.78 10.89 -0.48
CA GLY A 150 23.66 11.89 0.13
C GLY A 150 23.49 11.99 1.64
N ASP A 151 24.29 12.82 2.25
CA ASP A 151 24.38 13.04 3.69
C ASP A 151 24.15 14.54 3.98
N GLU A 152 23.13 14.88 4.75
CA GLU A 152 22.76 16.29 5.05
C GLU A 152 23.87 17.05 5.79
N GLU A 153 24.76 16.34 6.50
CA GLU A 153 25.84 16.97 7.25
C GLU A 153 27.11 17.21 6.42
N LYS A 154 27.27 16.46 5.31
CA LYS A 154 28.52 16.45 4.51
C LYS A 154 28.32 17.00 3.10
N ASP A 155 27.12 16.82 2.53
CA ASP A 155 26.87 17.13 1.14
C ASP A 155 26.15 18.47 0.98
N LYS A 156 26.56 19.24 -0.04
CA LYS A 156 25.89 20.51 -0.39
C LYS A 156 24.45 20.32 -0.86
N GLU A 157 24.17 19.19 -1.47
CA GLU A 157 22.86 18.84 -2.00
C GLU A 157 22.54 17.38 -1.65
N VAL A 158 21.37 17.17 -1.10
CA VAL A 158 20.82 15.85 -0.79
C VAL A 158 19.58 15.63 -1.65
N PHE A 159 19.49 14.47 -2.28
CA PHE A 159 18.37 14.06 -3.10
C PHE A 159 17.60 12.94 -2.42
N ALA A 160 16.39 12.69 -2.88
CA ALA A 160 15.66 11.48 -2.53
C ALA A 160 14.86 10.97 -3.73
N LEU A 161 14.70 9.65 -3.81
CA LEU A 161 13.76 9.03 -4.73
C LEU A 161 12.34 9.37 -4.29
N ARG A 162 11.46 9.62 -5.26
CA ARG A 162 10.10 10.09 -4.96
C ARG A 162 9.23 9.00 -4.34
N PRO A 163 8.66 9.20 -3.16
CA PRO A 163 7.66 8.31 -2.58
C PRO A 163 6.25 8.59 -3.10
N MET A 164 6.06 9.72 -3.77
CA MET A 164 4.81 10.21 -4.37
C MET A 164 5.07 11.24 -5.45
N THR A 165 4.10 11.53 -6.30
CA THR A 165 4.21 12.45 -7.44
C THR A 165 3.65 13.84 -7.14
N CYS A 166 2.78 13.99 -6.15
CA CYS A 166 2.05 15.22 -5.84
C CYS A 166 2.93 16.49 -5.81
N PRO A 167 4.07 16.55 -5.11
CA PRO A 167 4.90 17.74 -5.07
C PRO A 167 5.39 18.18 -6.45
N PHE A 168 5.71 17.23 -7.32
CA PHE A 168 6.16 17.52 -8.69
C PHE A 168 5.04 18.08 -9.54
N GLN A 169 3.82 17.55 -9.40
CA GLN A 169 2.64 18.01 -10.15
C GLN A 169 2.28 19.47 -9.82
N TYR A 170 2.49 19.89 -8.58
CA TYR A 170 2.31 21.28 -8.20
C TYR A 170 3.33 22.20 -8.88
N TYR A 171 4.55 21.75 -9.12
CA TYR A 171 5.53 22.51 -9.89
C TYR A 171 5.23 22.50 -11.39
N VAL A 172 4.67 21.42 -11.95
CA VAL A 172 4.13 21.42 -13.31
C VAL A 172 3.05 22.50 -13.45
N TYR A 173 2.14 22.60 -12.50
CA TYR A 173 1.12 23.65 -12.47
C TYR A 173 1.75 25.05 -12.40
N LYS A 174 2.74 25.25 -11.54
CA LYS A 174 3.42 26.54 -11.34
C LYS A 174 4.35 26.94 -12.47
N ALA A 175 4.74 26.02 -13.35
CA ALA A 175 5.69 26.26 -14.42
C ALA A 175 5.22 27.26 -15.48
N SER A 176 3.91 27.52 -15.57
CA SER A 176 3.34 28.56 -16.42
C SER A 176 2.24 29.33 -15.68
N GLN A 177 2.09 30.60 -16.05
CA GLN A 177 1.03 31.44 -15.46
C GLN A 177 -0.34 30.88 -15.85
N LYS A 178 -1.21 30.71 -14.86
CA LYS A 178 -2.57 30.21 -14.99
C LYS A 178 -3.59 31.23 -14.53
N SER A 179 -4.73 31.26 -15.20
CA SER A 179 -5.91 32.02 -14.79
C SER A 179 -6.93 31.11 -14.13
N TYR A 180 -7.81 31.66 -13.31
CA TYR A 180 -8.97 30.92 -12.80
C TYR A 180 -9.90 30.38 -13.92
N ARG A 181 -9.80 30.92 -15.13
CA ARG A 181 -10.56 30.48 -16.31
C ARG A 181 -9.99 29.20 -16.92
N ASP A 182 -8.73 28.88 -16.62
CA ASP A 182 -8.07 27.65 -17.10
C ASP A 182 -8.47 26.42 -16.27
N LEU A 183 -9.17 26.64 -15.17
CA LEU A 183 -9.61 25.56 -14.25
C LEU A 183 -11.01 25.02 -14.65
N PRO A 184 -11.25 23.73 -14.49
CA PRO A 184 -10.41 22.72 -13.87
C PRO A 184 -9.28 22.24 -14.77
N LEU A 185 -8.13 21.91 -14.17
CA LEU A 185 -7.04 21.20 -14.84
C LEU A 185 -6.92 19.80 -14.26
N ARG A 186 -6.75 18.83 -15.14
CA ARG A 186 -6.60 17.41 -14.79
C ARG A 186 -5.28 16.92 -15.32
N TYR A 187 -4.32 16.64 -14.44
CA TYR A 187 -3.03 16.07 -14.80
C TYR A 187 -3.00 14.58 -14.49
N GLY A 188 -2.59 13.75 -15.45
CA GLY A 188 -2.39 12.31 -15.29
C GLY A 188 -0.92 11.95 -15.46
N GLU A 189 -0.41 11.04 -14.64
CA GLU A 189 0.92 10.49 -14.80
C GLU A 189 0.96 9.01 -14.38
N THR A 190 1.46 8.15 -15.26
CA THR A 190 1.89 6.81 -14.88
C THR A 190 3.27 6.93 -14.23
N SER A 191 3.26 6.84 -12.90
CA SER A 191 4.38 7.20 -12.03
C SER A 191 5.03 6.00 -11.38
N THR A 192 6.34 5.87 -11.50
CA THR A 192 7.13 4.95 -10.68
C THR A 192 7.52 5.64 -9.38
N LEU A 193 7.24 4.98 -8.26
CA LEU A 193 7.47 5.46 -6.89
C LEU A 193 8.37 4.51 -6.13
N PHE A 194 9.02 5.05 -5.08
CA PHE A 194 9.97 4.31 -4.27
C PHE A 194 9.66 4.55 -2.79
N ARG A 195 9.59 3.47 -2.01
CA ARG A 195 9.39 3.55 -0.56
C ARG A 195 10.37 2.62 0.14
N ASN A 196 11.08 3.14 1.12
CA ASN A 196 12.02 2.36 1.93
C ASN A 196 11.25 1.54 2.97
N GLU A 197 10.52 0.53 2.49
CA GLU A 197 9.72 -0.36 3.34
C GLU A 197 10.62 -1.28 4.16
N ASP A 198 10.25 -1.52 5.42
CA ASP A 198 10.93 -2.48 6.28
C ASP A 198 10.74 -3.92 5.78
N SER A 199 11.75 -4.76 6.01
CA SER A 199 11.74 -6.15 5.53
C SER A 199 10.55 -6.97 6.03
N GLY A 200 10.08 -6.70 7.24
CA GLY A 200 8.93 -7.38 7.85
C GLY A 200 7.56 -6.94 7.32
N GLU A 201 7.49 -5.85 6.59
CA GLU A 201 6.24 -5.29 6.07
C GLU A 201 6.01 -5.61 4.59
N MET A 202 7.04 -6.02 3.88
CA MET A 202 6.94 -6.34 2.45
C MET A 202 6.12 -7.59 2.20
N HIS A 203 5.23 -7.53 1.21
CA HIS A 203 4.34 -8.64 0.88
C HIS A 203 4.04 -8.71 -0.63
N GLY A 204 4.62 -9.68 -1.32
CA GLY A 204 4.39 -9.95 -2.74
C GLY A 204 4.53 -8.72 -3.63
N LEU A 205 3.48 -8.39 -4.38
CA LEU A 205 3.36 -7.14 -5.14
C LEU A 205 2.54 -6.06 -4.40
N THR A 206 1.96 -6.39 -3.24
CA THR A 206 1.07 -5.49 -2.52
C THR A 206 1.84 -4.42 -1.75
N ARG A 207 3.00 -4.78 -1.21
CA ARG A 207 3.88 -3.87 -0.49
C ARG A 207 5.33 -4.12 -0.88
N VAL A 208 5.87 -3.20 -1.67
CA VAL A 208 7.16 -3.30 -2.35
C VAL A 208 7.93 -1.98 -2.24
N ARG A 209 9.23 -2.01 -2.52
CA ARG A 209 10.09 -0.81 -2.49
C ARG A 209 10.02 0.02 -3.76
N GLN A 210 9.64 -0.58 -4.88
CA GLN A 210 9.40 0.09 -6.15
C GLN A 210 8.08 -0.38 -6.75
N PHE A 211 7.23 0.55 -7.15
CA PHE A 211 5.96 0.26 -7.79
C PHE A 211 5.54 1.37 -8.75
N THR A 212 4.62 1.06 -9.65
CA THR A 212 4.07 2.04 -10.59
C THR A 212 2.58 2.16 -10.38
N ILE A 213 2.09 3.40 -10.33
CA ILE A 213 0.67 3.72 -10.22
C ILE A 213 0.25 4.69 -11.30
N SER A 214 -1.03 4.72 -11.65
CA SER A 214 -1.63 5.82 -12.37
C SER A 214 -2.15 6.83 -11.36
N GLU A 215 -1.66 8.05 -11.41
CA GLU A 215 -2.03 9.15 -10.52
C GLU A 215 -2.72 10.27 -11.29
N GLY A 216 -3.85 10.73 -10.78
CA GLY A 216 -4.56 11.90 -11.27
C GLY A 216 -4.52 13.05 -10.26
N HIS A 217 -4.16 14.26 -10.72
CA HIS A 217 -4.17 15.48 -9.92
C HIS A 217 -5.15 16.48 -10.51
N LEU A 218 -6.20 16.78 -9.75
CA LEU A 218 -7.22 17.74 -10.12
C LEU A 218 -6.96 19.10 -9.47
N ILE A 219 -6.76 20.12 -10.25
CA ILE A 219 -6.61 21.50 -9.77
C ILE A 219 -7.89 22.23 -10.12
N VAL A 220 -8.64 22.59 -9.10
CA VAL A 220 -10.02 23.06 -9.22
C VAL A 220 -10.27 24.28 -8.34
N ARG A 221 -11.28 25.09 -8.69
CA ARG A 221 -11.84 26.07 -7.77
C ARG A 221 -12.78 25.37 -6.78
N PRO A 222 -13.04 25.97 -5.61
CA PRO A 222 -13.95 25.39 -4.61
C PRO A 222 -15.36 25.06 -5.18
N ASP A 223 -15.88 25.91 -6.07
CA ASP A 223 -17.19 25.71 -6.71
C ASP A 223 -17.21 24.57 -7.74
N GLN A 224 -16.06 24.15 -8.23
CA GLN A 224 -15.91 23.02 -9.19
C GLN A 224 -15.75 21.68 -8.48
N MET A 225 -15.33 21.65 -7.21
CA MET A 225 -14.90 20.44 -6.50
C MET A 225 -15.96 19.33 -6.52
N VAL A 226 -17.22 19.66 -6.23
CA VAL A 226 -18.32 18.66 -6.21
C VAL A 226 -18.57 18.05 -7.58
N LYS A 227 -18.42 18.84 -8.65
CA LYS A 227 -18.62 18.36 -10.03
C LYS A 227 -17.49 17.46 -10.47
N GLU A 228 -16.26 17.78 -10.11
CA GLU A 228 -15.07 17.02 -10.49
C GLU A 228 -14.94 15.71 -9.68
N PHE A 229 -15.59 15.61 -8.53
CA PHE A 229 -15.61 14.41 -7.67
C PHE A 229 -16.68 13.38 -8.12
N LYS A 230 -17.66 13.75 -8.92
CA LYS A 230 -18.72 12.89 -9.45
C LYS A 230 -18.37 12.30 -10.81
#